data_e9ccde454c5612920a9846b91ed96d0f
#
_entry.id   e9ccde454c5612920a9846b91ed96d0f
#
_cell.length_a   1.000
_cell.length_b   1.000
_cell.length_c   1.000
_cell.angle_alpha   90.00
_cell.angle_beta   90.00
_cell.angle_gamma   90.00
#
_symmetry.space_group_name_H-M   'P 1'
#
loop_
_entity.id
_entity.type
_entity.pdbx_description
1 polymer ?
#
loop_
_entity_poly.entity_id
_entity_poly.type
_entity_poly.pdbx_seq_one_letter_code
_entity_poly.pdbx_strand_id
1 'polypeptide(L)'
;MGRVPISPRRAGVAVAALTALLASGCAGEGQVPAPALSGPAPTASPTVAVPTATDPAARAAALAGTLGDEDLVGQVLMPYAYGSSATTVTPGSAAGNQALAGVDTPAEMIAKYRLGGLILVGFSADDPTSGNQSTTNVDNPAQVRKLTTGLREAAGKLAAGPAPFLVGTDQEYGVVTRITDGVTILPSALAAGAADDPARTEAAWKAAGTELAAMGVNLDFAPVADVLATRSTVIGSRSFGADPKRAAAQVAGAVQGLQSAGVAASVKHFPGHGLSAADSHQEVPVVAQPRAELDSVAFPPFRAGIDAGAMAVMSAHLDVTAVDPGTPATFSRRLLTDVLRGELGFQGVVITDGMNMPPAKRYPPGEAAVKALLAGNDLILMTPNVGQAYDGLLAALRDGSLPRERLVTAVTRVLTMKFRLADRPTPAMSTLDGAPHRAAAAELAAAAVTQLRGGCGQKITGPVSVTTSAGRDRTRQTLTAALTAAGVRVVPKGGTRVHLVGYGDGPKDLAAGAAVTVAMDTPYVLEKATSPTLLATYSSSRASMTALAGVLAGKAKPTGRSPVPLTGLPATTCTG
;
A
#
# COMPACT_ATOMS: atom_id res chain seq x y z
N MET A 1 24.99 49.86 27.04
CA MET A 1 24.21 50.68 27.98
C MET A 1 22.83 50.07 28.06
N GLY A 2 22.21 49.58 29.08
CA GLY A 2 22.51 49.44 30.48
C GLY A 2 21.65 48.31 31.01
N ARG A 3 22.23 47.55 31.85
CA ARG A 3 21.57 46.52 32.69
C ARG A 3 20.58 47.19 33.65
N VAL A 4 19.56 46.45 34.15
CA VAL A 4 19.42 46.04 35.56
C VAL A 4 18.20 45.12 35.72
N PRO A 5 18.31 44.01 36.53
CA PRO A 5 17.29 43.00 36.82
C PRO A 5 16.57 43.22 38.14
N ILE A 6 15.42 42.60 38.36
CA ILE A 6 14.91 42.32 39.71
C ILE A 6 14.11 41.01 39.72
N SER A 7 14.55 40.10 40.57
CA SER A 7 13.89 38.89 41.14
C SER A 7 13.58 39.21 42.63
N PRO A 8 13.02 38.29 43.45
CA PRO A 8 11.77 37.52 43.46
C PRO A 8 10.95 37.76 44.76
N ARG A 9 9.78 37.20 44.91
CA ARG A 9 9.24 36.93 46.23
C ARG A 9 8.35 35.65 46.24
N ARG A 10 8.79 34.74 47.08
CA ARG A 10 8.06 33.57 47.58
C ARG A 10 7.01 33.98 48.58
N ALA A 11 5.89 33.26 48.66
CA ALA A 11 5.14 33.04 49.87
C ALA A 11 4.43 31.67 49.78
N GLY A 12 4.81 30.76 50.61
CA GLY A 12 4.12 29.50 50.90
C GLY A 12 3.33 29.62 52.19
N VAL A 13 2.30 28.79 52.33
CA VAL A 13 1.62 28.40 53.60
C VAL A 13 1.03 26.99 53.30
N ALA A 14 1.47 25.97 53.80
CA ALA A 14 1.40 25.11 54.99
C ALA A 14 -0.02 24.59 55.31
N VAL A 15 -0.22 23.31 55.06
CA VAL A 15 -0.55 22.17 55.95
C VAL A 15 -1.66 22.36 56.97
N ALA A 16 -2.66 21.46 56.95
CA ALA A 16 -3.19 20.81 58.15
C ALA A 16 -3.88 19.48 57.78
N ALA A 17 -3.30 18.42 58.27
CA ALA A 17 -3.90 17.08 58.41
C ALA A 17 -4.69 17.02 59.71
N LEU A 18 -5.79 16.24 59.75
CA LEU A 18 -6.41 15.81 60.99
C LEU A 18 -6.87 14.36 60.85
N THR A 19 -6.18 13.53 61.60
CA THR A 19 -6.51 12.14 61.95
C THR A 19 -7.40 12.15 63.21
N ALA A 20 -8.37 11.26 63.32
CA ALA A 20 -8.86 10.77 64.59
C ALA A 20 -9.42 9.34 64.49
N LEU A 21 -8.94 8.54 65.40
CA LEU A 21 -9.08 7.12 65.63
C LEU A 21 -10.33 6.77 66.50
N LEU A 22 -10.75 5.50 66.28
CA LEU A 22 -11.18 4.48 67.25
C LEU A 22 -12.36 4.75 68.24
N ALA A 23 -13.30 3.78 68.32
CA ALA A 23 -13.41 2.91 69.46
C ALA A 23 -14.43 1.79 69.23
N SER A 24 -14.05 0.62 69.73
CA SER A 24 -14.77 -0.64 69.88
C SER A 24 -15.85 -0.58 70.99
N GLY A 25 -16.86 -1.45 70.93
CA GLY A 25 -17.74 -1.76 72.04
C GLY A 25 -18.59 -3.00 71.77
N CYS A 26 -18.38 -4.02 72.58
CA CYS A 26 -18.98 -5.37 72.55
C CYS A 26 -20.34 -5.49 73.24
N ALA A 27 -20.98 -6.63 72.97
CA ALA A 27 -21.94 -7.44 73.73
C ALA A 27 -23.40 -6.92 73.78
N GLY A 28 -24.40 -7.70 73.48
CA GLY A 28 -24.73 -9.06 73.71
C GLY A 28 -26.25 -9.21 73.90
N GLU A 29 -26.70 -10.39 73.74
CA GLU A 29 -28.00 -10.94 74.19
C GLU A 29 -29.14 -11.01 73.18
N GLY A 30 -29.59 -12.23 73.08
CA GLY A 30 -30.46 -12.81 72.06
C GLY A 30 -31.95 -12.50 72.27
N GLN A 31 -32.62 -12.63 71.11
CA GLN A 31 -34.07 -12.88 71.11
C GLN A 31 -34.42 -13.85 69.96
N VAL A 32 -35.27 -14.79 70.27
CA VAL A 32 -35.78 -15.90 69.45
C VAL A 32 -36.67 -15.37 68.34
N PRO A 33 -36.66 -15.95 67.15
CA PRO A 33 -37.37 -15.41 65.96
C PRO A 33 -38.84 -15.83 65.92
N ALA A 34 -39.72 -14.89 65.54
CA ALA A 34 -41.07 -15.15 65.11
C ALA A 34 -41.07 -15.52 63.55
N PRO A 35 -42.01 -16.36 63.13
CA PRO A 35 -41.99 -16.87 61.76
C PRO A 35 -42.38 -15.77 60.73
N ALA A 36 -41.49 -15.55 59.74
CA ALA A 36 -41.70 -14.64 58.65
C ALA A 36 -42.58 -15.28 57.56
N LEU A 37 -43.66 -14.59 57.21
CA LEU A 37 -44.45 -14.87 56.01
C LEU A 37 -43.63 -14.61 54.75
N SER A 38 -43.45 -15.66 53.91
CA SER A 38 -42.77 -15.61 52.63
C SER A 38 -43.64 -14.86 51.62
N GLY A 39 -43.30 -13.60 51.34
CA GLY A 39 -43.72 -12.91 50.14
C GLY A 39 -42.79 -13.23 48.99
N PRO A 40 -43.26 -13.24 47.74
CA PRO A 40 -42.38 -13.56 46.60
C PRO A 40 -41.28 -12.50 46.45
N ALA A 41 -40.04 -12.97 46.28
CA ALA A 41 -38.88 -12.13 46.01
C ALA A 41 -39.07 -11.29 44.72
N PRO A 42 -38.64 -10.04 44.70
CA PRO A 42 -38.64 -9.25 43.46
C PRO A 42 -37.75 -9.98 42.46
N THR A 43 -38.35 -10.37 41.34
CA THR A 43 -37.61 -10.87 40.17
C THR A 43 -36.63 -9.79 39.70
N ALA A 44 -35.35 -10.05 39.91
CA ALA A 44 -34.29 -9.24 39.31
C ALA A 44 -34.50 -9.22 37.77
N SER A 45 -34.73 -8.04 37.20
CA SER A 45 -34.72 -7.85 35.78
C SER A 45 -33.42 -8.42 35.23
N PRO A 46 -33.44 -9.20 34.15
CA PRO A 46 -32.21 -9.69 33.56
C PRO A 46 -31.40 -8.49 33.10
N THR A 47 -30.28 -8.24 33.74
CA THR A 47 -29.22 -7.37 33.21
C THR A 47 -28.80 -8.04 31.92
N VAL A 48 -29.24 -7.51 30.78
CA VAL A 48 -28.72 -7.89 29.48
C VAL A 48 -27.25 -7.55 29.54
N ALA A 49 -26.40 -8.56 29.74
CA ALA A 49 -24.98 -8.44 29.56
C ALA A 49 -24.78 -8.00 28.11
N VAL A 50 -24.36 -6.75 27.92
CA VAL A 50 -23.90 -6.28 26.61
C VAL A 50 -22.76 -7.22 26.23
N PRO A 51 -22.87 -8.04 25.17
CA PRO A 51 -21.80 -8.90 24.76
C PRO A 51 -20.60 -8.00 24.54
N THR A 52 -19.47 -8.26 25.18
CA THR A 52 -18.19 -7.68 24.76
C THR A 52 -17.96 -8.21 23.36
N ALA A 53 -18.34 -7.43 22.35
CA ALA A 53 -18.26 -7.83 20.95
C ALA A 53 -16.79 -8.01 20.61
N THR A 54 -16.34 -9.24 20.58
CA THR A 54 -15.00 -9.62 20.11
C THR A 54 -14.92 -9.53 18.58
N ASP A 55 -16.06 -9.58 17.91
CA ASP A 55 -16.14 -9.47 16.45
C ASP A 55 -15.84 -8.03 15.96
N PRO A 56 -14.84 -7.85 15.07
CA PRO A 56 -14.48 -6.55 14.50
C PRO A 56 -15.63 -5.80 13.84
N ALA A 57 -16.56 -6.50 13.18
CA ALA A 57 -17.70 -5.86 12.52
C ALA A 57 -18.72 -5.33 13.52
N ALA A 58 -18.99 -6.08 14.60
CA ALA A 58 -19.88 -5.63 15.67
C ALA A 58 -19.28 -4.43 16.44
N ARG A 59 -17.97 -4.44 16.72
CA ARG A 59 -17.25 -3.28 17.30
C ARG A 59 -17.34 -2.06 16.40
N ALA A 60 -17.16 -2.24 15.09
CA ALA A 60 -17.24 -1.17 14.11
C ALA A 60 -18.63 -0.56 14.02
N ALA A 61 -19.67 -1.39 13.97
CA ALA A 61 -21.06 -0.92 13.92
C ALA A 61 -21.44 -0.16 15.19
N ALA A 62 -21.05 -0.66 16.36
CA ALA A 62 -21.29 0.00 17.65
C ALA A 62 -20.61 1.38 17.70
N LEU A 63 -19.32 1.47 17.31
CA LEU A 63 -18.59 2.74 17.29
C LEU A 63 -19.17 3.71 16.26
N ALA A 64 -19.44 3.26 15.02
CA ALA A 64 -20.02 4.11 13.97
C ALA A 64 -21.36 4.71 14.40
N GLY A 65 -22.17 3.96 15.16
CA GLY A 65 -23.46 4.43 15.68
C GLY A 65 -23.36 5.57 16.71
N THR A 66 -22.21 5.74 17.36
CA THR A 66 -21.98 6.80 18.36
C THR A 66 -21.33 8.05 17.76
N LEU A 67 -20.77 7.98 16.53
CA LEU A 67 -20.06 9.09 15.91
C LEU A 67 -21.03 10.16 15.38
N GLY A 68 -20.68 11.42 15.60
CA GLY A 68 -21.32 12.57 14.97
C GLY A 68 -20.96 12.68 13.48
N ASP A 69 -21.71 13.51 12.75
CA ASP A 69 -21.53 13.67 11.30
C ASP A 69 -20.11 14.14 10.95
N GLU A 70 -19.52 15.01 11.74
CA GLU A 70 -18.15 15.50 11.54
C GLU A 70 -17.11 14.38 11.71
N ASP A 71 -17.31 13.49 12.69
CA ASP A 71 -16.45 12.33 12.87
C ASP A 71 -16.62 11.31 11.74
N LEU A 72 -17.87 11.03 11.35
CA LEU A 72 -18.19 10.14 10.24
C LEU A 72 -17.52 10.61 8.93
N VAL A 73 -17.62 11.91 8.61
CA VAL A 73 -16.98 12.51 7.44
C VAL A 73 -15.46 12.38 7.50
N GLY A 74 -14.85 12.65 8.66
CA GLY A 74 -13.41 12.50 8.83
C GLY A 74 -12.93 11.06 8.61
N GLN A 75 -13.70 10.07 9.02
CA GLN A 75 -13.32 8.66 8.90
C GLN A 75 -13.27 8.15 7.45
N VAL A 76 -13.90 8.81 6.49
CA VAL A 76 -13.86 8.45 5.06
C VAL A 76 -12.83 9.23 4.27
N LEU A 77 -12.02 10.09 4.91
CA LEU A 77 -10.96 10.86 4.27
C LEU A 77 -9.57 10.33 4.62
N MET A 78 -8.73 10.13 3.61
CA MET A 78 -7.34 9.70 3.74
C MET A 78 -6.42 10.55 2.84
N PRO A 79 -6.13 11.79 3.23
CA PRO A 79 -5.19 12.64 2.49
C PRO A 79 -3.73 12.23 2.73
N TYR A 80 -2.80 12.87 2.00
CA TYR A 80 -1.41 12.97 2.41
C TYR A 80 -1.17 14.26 3.21
N ALA A 81 0.01 14.38 3.79
CA ALA A 81 0.48 15.61 4.44
C ALA A 81 1.97 15.80 4.17
N TYR A 82 2.48 17.01 4.39
CA TYR A 82 3.92 17.30 4.29
C TYR A 82 4.57 17.25 5.67
N GLY A 83 5.79 16.72 5.74
CA GLY A 83 6.62 16.70 6.94
C GLY A 83 7.02 15.31 7.41
N SER A 84 8.21 15.22 8.00
CA SER A 84 8.80 13.97 8.54
C SER A 84 8.43 13.70 10.01
N SER A 85 7.63 14.57 10.62
CA SER A 85 7.10 14.46 11.98
C SER A 85 5.62 14.84 12.01
N ALA A 86 4.87 14.27 12.93
CA ALA A 86 3.45 14.58 13.08
C ALA A 86 3.18 16.01 13.61
N THR A 87 4.08 16.54 14.43
CA THR A 87 3.85 17.80 15.19
C THR A 87 4.86 18.90 14.92
N THR A 88 5.96 18.60 14.20
CA THR A 88 7.02 19.56 13.90
C THR A 88 7.42 19.42 12.45
N VAL A 89 7.28 20.49 11.68
CA VAL A 89 7.54 20.50 10.25
C VAL A 89 8.42 21.70 9.85
N THR A 90 9.05 21.60 8.69
CA THR A 90 9.77 22.74 8.10
C THR A 90 8.79 23.81 7.60
N PRO A 91 9.22 25.07 7.41
CA PRO A 91 8.36 26.09 6.81
C PRO A 91 7.79 25.69 5.44
N GLY A 92 8.56 24.98 4.60
CA GLY A 92 8.09 24.49 3.31
C GLY A 92 7.00 23.43 3.45
N SER A 93 7.14 22.51 4.40
CA SER A 93 6.12 21.51 4.72
C SER A 93 4.86 22.15 5.31
N ALA A 94 5.01 23.16 6.20
CA ALA A 94 3.87 23.92 6.72
C ALA A 94 3.12 24.63 5.58
N ALA A 95 3.81 25.30 4.67
CA ALA A 95 3.19 25.94 3.50
C ALA A 95 2.42 24.93 2.63
N GLY A 96 2.97 23.72 2.41
CA GLY A 96 2.27 22.65 1.71
C GLY A 96 0.99 22.19 2.42
N ASN A 97 1.04 22.00 3.73
CA ASN A 97 -0.12 21.64 4.55
C ASN A 97 -1.17 22.77 4.60
N GLN A 98 -0.74 24.03 4.65
CA GLN A 98 -1.65 25.19 4.57
C GLN A 98 -2.42 25.20 3.23
N ALA A 99 -1.74 24.95 2.11
CA ALA A 99 -2.37 24.90 0.79
C ALA A 99 -3.36 23.72 0.68
N LEU A 100 -3.01 22.57 1.26
CA LEU A 100 -3.81 21.34 1.18
C LEU A 100 -5.00 21.33 2.15
N ALA A 101 -4.81 21.87 3.38
CA ALA A 101 -5.75 21.66 4.50
C ALA A 101 -5.93 22.88 5.42
N GLY A 102 -5.23 23.99 5.19
CA GLY A 102 -5.32 25.18 6.04
C GLY A 102 -4.85 24.95 7.49
N VAL A 103 -3.80 24.17 7.67
CA VAL A 103 -3.11 23.88 8.94
C VAL A 103 -1.62 23.71 8.69
N ASP A 104 -0.79 23.77 9.73
CA ASP A 104 0.67 23.68 9.59
C ASP A 104 1.19 22.22 9.63
N THR A 105 0.62 21.37 10.47
CA THR A 105 1.16 20.05 10.78
C THR A 105 0.19 18.90 10.46
N PRO A 106 0.71 17.67 10.22
CA PRO A 106 -0.14 16.49 10.08
C PRO A 106 -1.07 16.23 11.28
N ALA A 107 -0.59 16.47 12.51
CA ALA A 107 -1.39 16.30 13.72
C ALA A 107 -2.57 17.28 13.80
N GLU A 108 -2.37 18.53 13.40
CA GLU A 108 -3.43 19.54 13.29
C GLU A 108 -4.43 19.16 12.20
N MET A 109 -3.97 18.59 11.07
CA MET A 109 -4.85 18.11 10.00
C MET A 109 -5.75 16.96 10.51
N ILE A 110 -5.18 15.99 11.23
CA ILE A 110 -5.93 14.89 11.86
C ILE A 110 -6.96 15.44 12.83
N ALA A 111 -6.58 16.37 13.70
CA ALA A 111 -7.46 16.93 14.72
C ALA A 111 -8.60 17.77 14.11
N LYS A 112 -8.28 18.64 13.14
CA LYS A 112 -9.24 19.55 12.49
C LYS A 112 -10.31 18.81 11.71
N TYR A 113 -9.91 17.78 10.94
CA TYR A 113 -10.79 17.04 10.06
C TYR A 113 -11.19 15.66 10.57
N ARG A 114 -10.79 15.28 11.80
CA ARG A 114 -11.11 13.98 12.43
C ARG A 114 -10.79 12.77 11.54
N LEU A 115 -9.64 12.83 10.83
CA LEU A 115 -9.28 11.92 9.74
C LEU A 115 -9.27 10.45 10.14
N GLY A 116 -9.72 9.59 9.20
CA GLY A 116 -9.68 8.14 9.31
C GLY A 116 -8.31 7.53 9.05
N GLY A 117 -7.48 8.19 8.25
CA GLY A 117 -6.14 7.74 7.88
C GLY A 117 -5.33 8.81 7.17
N LEU A 118 -4.07 8.47 6.89
CA LEU A 118 -3.15 9.29 6.13
C LEU A 118 -2.23 8.40 5.29
N ILE A 119 -2.02 8.75 4.01
CA ILE A 119 -1.04 8.08 3.16
C ILE A 119 0.33 8.74 3.29
N LEU A 120 1.37 7.92 3.45
CA LEU A 120 2.76 8.34 3.33
C LEU A 120 3.17 8.29 1.86
N VAL A 121 3.72 9.38 1.37
CA VAL A 121 4.20 9.51 0.00
C VAL A 121 5.67 9.92 0.03
N GLY A 122 6.49 9.18 -0.68
CA GLY A 122 7.91 9.44 -0.87
C GLY A 122 8.21 9.67 -2.34
N PHE A 123 9.36 10.26 -2.64
CA PHE A 123 9.81 10.48 -4.01
C PHE A 123 10.66 9.30 -4.50
N SER A 124 10.36 8.82 -5.71
CA SER A 124 11.20 7.89 -6.47
C SER A 124 11.34 8.40 -7.90
N ALA A 125 12.57 8.47 -8.41
CA ALA A 125 12.84 9.04 -9.75
C ALA A 125 12.17 8.26 -10.91
N ASP A 126 11.94 6.97 -10.71
CA ASP A 126 11.34 6.10 -11.73
C ASP A 126 9.81 5.94 -11.58
N ASP A 127 9.21 6.52 -10.55
CA ASP A 127 7.77 6.38 -10.29
C ASP A 127 6.95 7.38 -11.13
N PRO A 128 6.08 6.90 -12.03
CA PRO A 128 5.22 7.75 -12.85
C PRO A 128 3.94 8.19 -12.14
N THR A 129 3.66 7.72 -10.92
CA THR A 129 2.35 7.90 -10.27
C THR A 129 2.19 9.27 -9.60
N SER A 130 0.95 9.68 -9.37
CA SER A 130 0.62 10.90 -8.65
C SER A 130 1.01 10.86 -7.16
N GLY A 131 1.25 9.65 -6.63
CA GLY A 131 1.81 9.43 -5.30
C GLY A 131 3.30 9.78 -5.19
N ASN A 132 3.97 10.06 -6.30
CA ASN A 132 5.39 10.44 -6.34
C ASN A 132 5.58 11.93 -6.03
N GLN A 133 5.61 12.29 -4.75
CA GLN A 133 5.71 13.69 -4.30
C GLN A 133 6.78 13.86 -3.23
N SER A 134 7.47 15.00 -3.26
CA SER A 134 8.49 15.37 -2.28
C SER A 134 7.84 15.90 -0.98
N THR A 135 7.12 15.04 -0.25
CA THR A 135 6.43 15.41 0.99
C THR A 135 7.31 15.36 2.22
N THR A 136 8.50 14.79 2.14
CA THR A 136 9.38 14.47 3.27
C THR A 136 8.79 13.49 4.30
N ASN A 137 7.78 12.72 3.94
CA ASN A 137 7.20 11.70 4.85
C ASN A 137 8.12 10.50 5.06
N VAL A 138 9.04 10.24 4.13
CA VAL A 138 9.89 9.06 4.11
C VAL A 138 11.35 9.47 3.92
N ASP A 139 12.11 9.46 5.01
CA ASP A 139 13.58 9.64 5.00
C ASP A 139 14.30 8.31 5.26
N ASN A 140 13.88 7.60 6.31
CA ASN A 140 14.42 6.32 6.74
C ASN A 140 13.43 5.60 7.66
N PRO A 141 13.59 4.28 7.90
CA PRO A 141 12.64 3.50 8.70
C PRO A 141 12.40 4.02 10.12
N ALA A 142 13.43 4.51 10.79
CA ALA A 142 13.30 5.04 12.16
C ALA A 142 12.47 6.33 12.19
N GLN A 143 12.67 7.21 11.20
CA GLN A 143 11.85 8.41 11.03
C GLN A 143 10.41 8.03 10.70
N VAL A 144 10.15 7.10 9.78
CA VAL A 144 8.80 6.62 9.45
C VAL A 144 8.11 6.08 10.70
N ARG A 145 8.79 5.25 11.50
CA ARG A 145 8.23 4.75 12.77
C ARG A 145 7.87 5.87 13.73
N LYS A 146 8.70 6.91 13.86
CA LYS A 146 8.42 8.07 14.71
C LYS A 146 7.21 8.86 14.20
N LEU A 147 7.14 9.10 12.90
CA LEU A 147 6.01 9.77 12.25
C LEU A 147 4.71 9.00 12.49
N THR A 148 4.66 7.71 12.17
CA THR A 148 3.46 6.87 12.33
C THR A 148 3.00 6.79 13.78
N THR A 149 3.93 6.78 14.75
CA THR A 149 3.60 6.84 16.18
C THR A 149 2.91 8.15 16.52
N GLY A 150 3.47 9.29 16.13
CA GLY A 150 2.87 10.60 16.39
C GLY A 150 1.51 10.81 15.71
N LEU A 151 1.32 10.25 14.50
CA LEU A 151 0.01 10.28 13.81
C LEU A 151 -1.05 9.50 14.61
N ARG A 152 -0.69 8.32 15.15
CA ARG A 152 -1.60 7.52 15.99
C ARG A 152 -1.91 8.19 17.32
N GLU A 153 -0.94 8.85 17.94
CA GLU A 153 -1.14 9.63 19.17
C GLU A 153 -2.10 10.80 18.94
N ALA A 154 -1.99 11.49 17.79
CA ALA A 154 -2.93 12.54 17.43
C ALA A 154 -4.35 11.99 17.22
N ALA A 155 -4.49 10.90 16.47
CA ALA A 155 -5.77 10.26 16.18
C ALA A 155 -6.42 9.63 17.42
N GLY A 156 -5.63 9.12 18.36
CA GLY A 156 -6.12 8.54 19.61
C GLY A 156 -6.94 9.49 20.49
N LYS A 157 -6.85 10.80 20.22
CA LYS A 157 -7.64 11.83 20.93
C LYS A 157 -9.01 12.08 20.33
N LEU A 158 -9.31 11.48 19.17
CA LEU A 158 -10.60 11.63 18.48
C LEU A 158 -11.66 10.67 19.03
N ALA A 159 -12.94 10.93 18.74
CA ALA A 159 -14.04 10.04 19.08
C ALA A 159 -13.89 8.63 18.50
N ALA A 160 -13.32 8.52 17.29
CA ALA A 160 -12.96 7.25 16.65
C ALA A 160 -11.62 6.65 17.15
N GLY A 161 -10.95 7.27 18.12
CA GLY A 161 -9.64 6.85 18.67
C GLY A 161 -9.53 5.41 19.19
N PRO A 162 -10.61 4.73 19.63
CA PRO A 162 -10.56 3.30 19.94
C PRO A 162 -10.20 2.40 18.74
N ALA A 163 -10.43 2.85 17.49
CA ALA A 163 -10.00 2.14 16.30
C ALA A 163 -8.63 2.64 15.83
N PRO A 164 -7.70 1.75 15.40
CA PRO A 164 -6.38 2.16 14.92
C PRO A 164 -6.46 3.18 13.79
N PHE A 165 -5.57 4.17 13.79
CA PHE A 165 -5.42 5.09 12.68
C PHE A 165 -4.81 4.38 11.47
N LEU A 166 -5.36 4.57 10.27
CA LEU A 166 -4.80 4.00 9.05
C LEU A 166 -3.58 4.82 8.61
N VAL A 167 -2.48 4.15 8.43
CA VAL A 167 -1.28 4.69 7.78
C VAL A 167 -1.00 3.84 6.56
N GLY A 168 -1.23 4.40 5.38
CA GLY A 168 -1.05 3.72 4.10
C GLY A 168 0.22 4.17 3.37
N THR A 169 0.65 3.37 2.41
CA THR A 169 1.71 3.72 1.45
C THR A 169 1.56 2.89 0.17
N ASP A 170 2.20 3.32 -0.93
CA ASP A 170 2.36 2.53 -2.15
C ASP A 170 3.71 1.82 -2.12
N GLN A 171 3.77 0.62 -1.59
CA GLN A 171 4.98 -0.20 -1.57
C GLN A 171 4.80 -1.40 -2.51
N GLU A 172 4.67 -1.12 -3.82
CA GLU A 172 4.42 -2.15 -4.84
C GLU A 172 5.67 -2.94 -5.22
N TYR A 173 6.84 -2.38 -4.93
CA TYR A 173 8.17 -2.81 -5.38
C TYR A 173 8.38 -2.63 -6.91
N GLY A 174 9.62 -2.57 -7.36
CA GLY A 174 9.92 -2.12 -8.71
C GLY A 174 9.89 -0.60 -8.82
N VAL A 175 9.17 -0.04 -9.78
CA VAL A 175 9.14 1.41 -10.04
C VAL A 175 8.36 2.21 -8.98
N VAL A 176 7.34 1.61 -8.38
CA VAL A 176 6.56 2.23 -7.30
C VAL A 176 7.00 1.65 -5.96
N THR A 177 7.93 2.35 -5.31
CA THR A 177 8.54 1.94 -4.03
C THR A 177 8.83 3.19 -3.22
N ARG A 178 8.13 3.41 -2.11
CA ARG A 178 8.27 4.62 -1.29
C ARG A 178 9.42 4.52 -0.29
N ILE A 179 9.55 3.37 0.36
CA ILE A 179 10.59 3.13 1.38
C ILE A 179 11.66 2.26 0.72
N THR A 180 12.84 2.84 0.46
CA THR A 180 13.89 2.22 -0.36
C THR A 180 15.14 1.83 0.42
N ASP A 181 15.43 2.49 1.53
CA ASP A 181 16.66 2.30 2.28
C ASP A 181 16.37 1.70 3.67
N GLY A 182 17.22 0.79 4.11
CA GLY A 182 17.12 0.12 5.42
C GLY A 182 16.01 -0.93 5.53
N VAL A 183 15.45 -1.35 4.39
CA VAL A 183 14.42 -2.39 4.28
C VAL A 183 14.76 -3.40 3.19
N THR A 184 14.13 -4.56 3.24
CA THR A 184 14.22 -5.55 2.16
C THR A 184 13.45 -5.06 0.94
N ILE A 185 14.13 -4.93 -0.20
CA ILE A 185 13.52 -4.59 -1.48
C ILE A 185 13.22 -5.86 -2.26
N LEU A 186 11.94 -6.14 -2.47
CA LEU A 186 11.48 -7.26 -3.29
C LEU A 186 11.75 -6.99 -4.78
N PRO A 187 11.84 -8.03 -5.62
CA PRO A 187 11.68 -7.89 -7.07
C PRO A 187 10.30 -7.33 -7.42
N SER A 188 10.13 -6.81 -8.65
CA SER A 188 8.84 -6.30 -9.13
C SER A 188 7.78 -7.42 -9.24
N ALA A 189 6.50 -7.02 -9.36
CA ALA A 189 5.42 -7.97 -9.59
C ALA A 189 5.64 -8.78 -10.89
N LEU A 190 6.20 -8.18 -11.94
CA LEU A 190 6.50 -8.88 -13.19
C LEU A 190 7.58 -9.96 -12.99
N ALA A 191 8.54 -9.76 -12.09
CA ALA A 191 9.50 -10.78 -11.69
C ALA A 191 8.80 -11.94 -10.97
N ALA A 192 7.85 -11.67 -10.08
CA ALA A 192 7.06 -12.71 -9.44
C ALA A 192 6.22 -13.49 -10.47
N GLY A 193 5.64 -12.81 -11.47
CA GLY A 193 4.96 -13.45 -12.59
C GLY A 193 5.88 -14.33 -13.44
N ALA A 194 7.16 -13.96 -13.60
CA ALA A 194 8.17 -14.76 -14.30
C ALA A 194 8.61 -16.00 -13.49
N ALA A 195 8.68 -15.89 -12.18
CA ALA A 195 8.94 -17.00 -11.26
C ALA A 195 7.80 -18.02 -11.26
N ASP A 196 6.56 -17.56 -11.44
CA ASP A 196 5.33 -18.36 -11.48
C ASP A 196 5.16 -19.29 -10.28
N ASP A 197 5.52 -18.79 -9.09
CA ASP A 197 5.46 -19.51 -7.82
C ASP A 197 4.74 -18.66 -6.76
N PRO A 198 3.42 -18.84 -6.59
CA PRO A 198 2.63 -18.06 -5.63
C PRO A 198 3.09 -18.22 -4.17
N ALA A 199 3.68 -19.35 -3.80
CA ALA A 199 4.17 -19.57 -2.44
C ALA A 199 5.42 -18.70 -2.15
N ARG A 200 6.33 -18.52 -3.13
CA ARG A 200 7.45 -17.58 -3.02
C ARG A 200 6.96 -16.15 -2.99
N THR A 201 5.93 -15.83 -3.75
CA THR A 201 5.29 -14.52 -3.71
C THR A 201 4.69 -14.26 -2.34
N GLU A 202 3.95 -15.19 -1.74
CA GLU A 202 3.41 -15.07 -0.39
C GLU A 202 4.53 -14.85 0.64
N ALA A 203 5.59 -15.65 0.61
CA ALA A 203 6.71 -15.53 1.54
C ALA A 203 7.41 -14.15 1.43
N ALA A 204 7.64 -13.67 0.20
CA ALA A 204 8.23 -12.36 -0.05
C ALA A 204 7.33 -11.22 0.45
N TRP A 205 6.04 -11.26 0.14
CA TRP A 205 5.08 -10.25 0.58
C TRP A 205 4.81 -10.29 2.09
N LYS A 206 4.93 -11.45 2.73
CA LYS A 206 4.92 -11.56 4.20
C LYS A 206 6.14 -10.87 4.83
N ALA A 207 7.33 -11.06 4.27
CA ALA A 207 8.53 -10.34 4.71
C ALA A 207 8.35 -8.83 4.58
N ALA A 208 7.87 -8.36 3.43
CA ALA A 208 7.53 -6.97 3.16
C ALA A 208 6.52 -6.40 4.17
N GLY A 209 5.41 -7.08 4.36
CA GLY A 209 4.36 -6.68 5.31
C GLY A 209 4.88 -6.61 6.76
N THR A 210 5.76 -7.56 7.16
CA THR A 210 6.39 -7.53 8.49
C THR A 210 7.21 -6.26 8.69
N GLU A 211 7.97 -5.83 7.68
CA GLU A 211 8.76 -4.62 7.75
C GLU A 211 7.90 -3.36 7.75
N LEU A 212 6.85 -3.31 6.93
CA LEU A 212 5.86 -2.22 6.93
C LEU A 212 5.18 -2.09 8.29
N ALA A 213 4.70 -3.20 8.86
CA ALA A 213 4.09 -3.22 10.20
C ALA A 213 5.06 -2.76 11.29
N ALA A 214 6.35 -3.16 11.22
CA ALA A 214 7.39 -2.70 12.16
C ALA A 214 7.55 -1.17 12.13
N MET A 215 7.43 -0.56 10.96
CA MET A 215 7.47 0.90 10.80
C MET A 215 6.14 1.58 11.13
N GLY A 216 5.10 0.81 11.43
CA GLY A 216 3.78 1.32 11.77
C GLY A 216 2.89 1.64 10.56
N VAL A 217 3.23 1.19 9.36
CA VAL A 217 2.33 1.16 8.20
C VAL A 217 1.40 -0.04 8.34
N ASN A 218 0.09 0.16 8.17
CA ASN A 218 -0.91 -0.89 8.35
C ASN A 218 -1.87 -1.04 7.16
N LEU A 219 -1.62 -0.33 6.07
CA LEU A 219 -2.32 -0.45 4.79
C LEU A 219 -1.29 -0.28 3.67
N ASP A 220 -1.24 -1.22 2.73
CA ASP A 220 -0.43 -1.09 1.52
C ASP A 220 -1.37 -1.05 0.30
N PHE A 221 -1.19 -0.03 -0.55
CA PHE A 221 -1.90 0.06 -1.82
C PHE A 221 -1.25 -0.88 -2.85
N ALA A 222 -1.28 -2.15 -2.53
CA ALA A 222 -0.78 -3.29 -3.28
C ALA A 222 -1.56 -4.56 -2.87
N PRO A 223 -1.57 -5.61 -3.72
CA PRO A 223 -0.89 -5.75 -5.00
C PRO A 223 -1.66 -5.14 -6.18
N VAL A 224 -0.91 -4.88 -7.27
CA VAL A 224 -1.51 -4.53 -8.57
C VAL A 224 -2.09 -5.79 -9.23
N ALA A 225 -3.40 -5.79 -9.49
CA ALA A 225 -4.13 -6.91 -10.09
C ALA A 225 -4.39 -6.72 -11.60
N ASP A 226 -3.82 -5.68 -12.19
CA ASP A 226 -3.98 -5.36 -13.61
C ASP A 226 -3.28 -6.40 -14.47
N VAL A 227 -4.03 -7.09 -15.33
CA VAL A 227 -3.47 -8.02 -16.33
C VAL A 227 -2.88 -7.21 -17.46
N LEU A 228 -1.61 -7.42 -17.79
CA LEU A 228 -0.90 -6.68 -18.84
C LEU A 228 -1.30 -7.17 -20.25
N ALA A 229 -2.57 -6.98 -20.61
CA ALA A 229 -3.11 -7.38 -21.91
C ALA A 229 -2.64 -6.45 -23.03
N THR A 230 -2.24 -5.23 -22.71
CA THR A 230 -1.63 -4.26 -23.63
C THR A 230 -0.24 -3.86 -23.15
N ARG A 231 0.59 -3.30 -24.05
CA ARG A 231 1.90 -2.76 -23.68
C ARG A 231 1.73 -1.40 -23.03
N SER A 232 1.35 -1.40 -21.77
CA SER A 232 1.21 -0.20 -20.95
C SER A 232 2.55 0.19 -20.32
N THR A 233 2.94 1.45 -20.44
CA THR A 233 4.14 1.99 -19.79
C THR A 233 3.89 2.32 -18.32
N VAL A 234 2.65 2.64 -17.95
CA VAL A 234 2.28 3.00 -16.59
C VAL A 234 2.04 1.78 -15.70
N ILE A 235 1.49 0.69 -16.26
CA ILE A 235 1.33 -0.58 -15.54
C ILE A 235 2.63 -1.40 -15.63
N GLY A 236 3.10 -1.72 -16.81
CA GLY A 236 4.41 -2.34 -17.05
C GLY A 236 4.79 -3.43 -16.05
N SER A 237 5.95 -3.28 -15.43
CA SER A 237 6.47 -4.24 -14.43
C SER A 237 5.74 -4.24 -13.08
N ARG A 238 4.77 -3.36 -12.87
CA ARG A 238 3.86 -3.38 -11.71
C ARG A 238 2.86 -4.53 -11.79
N SER A 239 2.57 -5.06 -12.99
CA SER A 239 1.70 -6.23 -13.23
C SER A 239 2.44 -7.55 -13.03
N PHE A 240 1.71 -8.60 -12.61
CA PHE A 240 2.22 -9.99 -12.57
C PHE A 240 2.29 -10.64 -13.97
N GLY A 241 1.79 -9.98 -15.03
CA GLY A 241 1.90 -10.44 -16.40
C GLY A 241 0.60 -10.43 -17.19
N ALA A 242 0.64 -11.08 -18.37
CA ALA A 242 -0.44 -11.07 -19.35
C ALA A 242 -1.41 -12.26 -19.24
N ASP A 243 -1.07 -13.30 -18.47
CA ASP A 243 -1.96 -14.44 -18.25
C ASP A 243 -2.84 -14.21 -17.02
N PRO A 244 -4.19 -14.12 -17.19
CA PRO A 244 -5.09 -13.81 -16.09
C PRO A 244 -5.05 -14.83 -14.94
N LYS A 245 -4.87 -16.12 -15.25
CA LYS A 245 -4.86 -17.18 -14.23
C LYS A 245 -3.57 -17.16 -13.42
N ARG A 246 -2.42 -16.97 -14.09
CA ARG A 246 -1.14 -16.84 -13.41
C ARG A 246 -1.10 -15.56 -12.57
N ALA A 247 -1.55 -14.44 -13.12
CA ALA A 247 -1.66 -13.18 -12.37
C ALA A 247 -2.58 -13.33 -11.14
N ALA A 248 -3.72 -14.00 -11.28
CA ALA A 248 -4.65 -14.27 -10.18
C ALA A 248 -3.99 -15.05 -9.03
N ALA A 249 -3.22 -16.09 -9.34
CA ALA A 249 -2.50 -16.87 -8.32
C ALA A 249 -1.45 -16.02 -7.57
N GLN A 250 -0.72 -15.16 -8.28
CA GLN A 250 0.27 -14.26 -7.67
C GLN A 250 -0.40 -13.19 -6.79
N VAL A 251 -1.52 -12.61 -7.25
CA VAL A 251 -2.32 -11.65 -6.46
C VAL A 251 -2.80 -12.28 -5.16
N ALA A 252 -3.32 -13.50 -5.20
CA ALA A 252 -3.75 -14.21 -4.00
C ALA A 252 -2.59 -14.41 -3.01
N GLY A 253 -1.43 -14.87 -3.48
CA GLY A 253 -0.23 -15.04 -2.65
C GLY A 253 0.22 -13.70 -2.02
N ALA A 254 0.24 -12.61 -2.79
CA ALA A 254 0.62 -11.30 -2.28
C ALA A 254 -0.36 -10.79 -1.19
N VAL A 255 -1.67 -10.95 -1.39
CA VAL A 255 -2.70 -10.60 -0.38
C VAL A 255 -2.50 -11.42 0.90
N GLN A 256 -2.33 -12.74 0.79
CA GLN A 256 -2.12 -13.62 1.94
C GLN A 256 -0.84 -13.23 2.70
N GLY A 257 0.25 -12.98 1.98
CA GLY A 257 1.52 -12.56 2.56
C GLY A 257 1.39 -11.28 3.37
N LEU A 258 0.93 -10.18 2.76
CA LEU A 258 0.74 -8.89 3.43
C LEU A 258 -0.16 -8.99 4.66
N GLN A 259 -1.33 -9.61 4.51
CA GLN A 259 -2.32 -9.65 5.59
C GLN A 259 -1.94 -10.59 6.72
N SER A 260 -1.15 -11.65 6.45
CA SER A 260 -0.59 -12.49 7.51
C SER A 260 0.39 -11.73 8.42
N ALA A 261 1.03 -10.68 7.89
CA ALA A 261 1.93 -9.80 8.62
C ALA A 261 1.22 -8.63 9.35
N GLY A 262 -0.10 -8.49 9.22
CA GLY A 262 -0.88 -7.43 9.87
C GLY A 262 -0.97 -6.13 9.08
N VAL A 263 -0.74 -6.16 7.77
CA VAL A 263 -0.93 -5.02 6.85
C VAL A 263 -2.10 -5.34 5.92
N ALA A 264 -3.08 -4.45 5.83
CA ALA A 264 -4.17 -4.61 4.88
C ALA A 264 -3.66 -4.47 3.44
N ALA A 265 -4.07 -5.40 2.58
CA ALA A 265 -3.83 -5.35 1.15
C ALA A 265 -4.95 -4.58 0.44
N SER A 266 -4.59 -3.70 -0.50
CA SER A 266 -5.53 -3.01 -1.40
C SER A 266 -5.28 -3.43 -2.84
N VAL A 267 -6.11 -4.33 -3.34
CA VAL A 267 -6.00 -4.86 -4.71
C VAL A 267 -6.43 -3.79 -5.72
N LYS A 268 -5.57 -3.48 -6.73
CA LYS A 268 -5.76 -2.35 -7.63
C LYS A 268 -5.37 -2.65 -9.08
N HIS A 269 -5.90 -1.90 -10.06
CA HIS A 269 -6.87 -0.80 -10.03
C HIS A 269 -8.18 -1.27 -10.65
N PHE A 270 -9.22 -1.50 -9.84
CA PHE A 270 -10.49 -2.04 -10.33
C PHE A 270 -11.20 -1.08 -11.28
N PRO A 271 -11.70 -1.54 -12.44
CA PRO A 271 -11.91 -2.93 -12.86
C PRO A 271 -10.78 -3.56 -13.72
N GLY A 272 -9.59 -2.97 -13.80
CA GLY A 272 -8.45 -3.51 -14.53
C GLY A 272 -7.83 -2.52 -15.52
N HIS A 273 -6.79 -1.81 -15.11
CA HIS A 273 -6.08 -0.80 -15.90
C HIS A 273 -5.25 -1.39 -17.05
N GLY A 274 -4.84 -2.65 -16.95
CA GLY A 274 -3.94 -3.28 -17.93
C GLY A 274 -4.57 -3.58 -19.30
N LEU A 275 -5.87 -3.31 -19.48
CA LEU A 275 -6.58 -3.37 -20.76
C LEU A 275 -6.45 -2.08 -21.57
N SER A 276 -5.93 -0.99 -21.01
CA SER A 276 -5.65 0.28 -21.70
C SER A 276 -4.17 0.60 -21.67
N ALA A 277 -3.64 1.13 -22.78
CA ALA A 277 -2.29 1.66 -22.84
C ALA A 277 -2.19 3.11 -22.39
N ALA A 278 -3.31 3.83 -22.27
CA ALA A 278 -3.36 5.22 -21.85
C ALA A 278 -3.05 5.38 -20.35
N ASP A 279 -2.54 6.55 -19.98
CA ASP A 279 -2.10 6.85 -18.62
C ASP A 279 -3.15 7.66 -17.87
N SER A 280 -3.72 7.07 -16.80
CA SER A 280 -4.70 7.73 -15.93
C SER A 280 -4.15 8.95 -15.15
N HIS A 281 -2.82 9.14 -15.14
CA HIS A 281 -2.22 10.36 -14.59
C HIS A 281 -2.26 11.55 -15.56
N GLN A 282 -2.66 11.34 -16.80
CA GLN A 282 -2.73 12.38 -17.84
C GLN A 282 -4.13 12.59 -18.38
N GLU A 283 -4.89 11.51 -18.59
CA GLU A 283 -6.24 11.54 -19.18
C GLU A 283 -7.13 10.47 -18.54
N VAL A 284 -8.40 10.38 -18.97
CA VAL A 284 -9.29 9.26 -18.59
C VAL A 284 -9.05 8.12 -19.59
N PRO A 285 -8.35 7.03 -19.20
CA PRO A 285 -8.17 5.90 -20.09
C PRO A 285 -9.51 5.23 -20.39
N VAL A 286 -9.71 4.87 -21.65
CA VAL A 286 -10.89 4.14 -22.10
C VAL A 286 -10.58 2.64 -22.16
N VAL A 287 -11.43 1.84 -21.53
CA VAL A 287 -11.47 0.37 -21.62
C VAL A 287 -12.67 0.02 -22.51
N ALA A 288 -12.39 -0.25 -23.77
CA ALA A 288 -13.41 -0.48 -24.80
C ALA A 288 -13.77 -1.96 -25.00
N GLN A 289 -13.10 -2.86 -24.28
CA GLN A 289 -13.32 -4.30 -24.37
C GLN A 289 -14.74 -4.67 -23.96
N PRO A 290 -15.34 -5.69 -24.62
CA PRO A 290 -16.65 -6.18 -24.27
C PRO A 290 -16.66 -6.82 -22.87
N ARG A 291 -17.83 -6.86 -22.25
CA ARG A 291 -18.01 -7.41 -20.90
C ARG A 291 -17.40 -8.81 -20.74
N ALA A 292 -17.56 -9.69 -21.72
CA ALA A 292 -16.99 -11.05 -21.69
C ALA A 292 -15.46 -11.06 -21.55
N GLU A 293 -14.77 -10.05 -22.12
CA GLU A 293 -13.31 -9.90 -21.96
C GLU A 293 -12.95 -9.36 -20.58
N LEU A 294 -13.75 -8.46 -20.01
CA LEU A 294 -13.57 -8.03 -18.62
C LEU A 294 -13.68 -9.25 -17.68
N ASP A 295 -14.70 -10.09 -17.88
CA ASP A 295 -14.94 -11.29 -17.06
C ASP A 295 -13.83 -12.34 -17.16
N SER A 296 -13.22 -12.49 -18.35
CA SER A 296 -12.21 -13.52 -18.62
C SER A 296 -10.77 -13.06 -18.43
N VAL A 297 -10.50 -11.76 -18.55
CA VAL A 297 -9.13 -11.20 -18.50
C VAL A 297 -8.93 -10.30 -17.29
N ALA A 298 -9.79 -9.28 -17.10
CA ALA A 298 -9.57 -8.28 -16.06
C ALA A 298 -9.96 -8.75 -14.66
N PHE A 299 -11.11 -9.42 -14.52
CA PHE A 299 -11.67 -9.75 -13.20
C PHE A 299 -11.04 -10.95 -12.48
N PRO A 300 -10.42 -11.95 -13.14
CA PRO A 300 -9.87 -13.10 -12.42
C PRO A 300 -8.88 -12.75 -11.30
N PRO A 301 -7.91 -11.81 -11.46
CA PRO A 301 -7.03 -11.43 -10.36
C PRO A 301 -7.76 -10.74 -9.20
N PHE A 302 -8.80 -9.92 -9.48
CA PHE A 302 -9.61 -9.31 -8.43
C PHE A 302 -10.42 -10.35 -7.66
N ARG A 303 -11.05 -11.33 -8.35
CA ARG A 303 -11.72 -12.47 -7.69
C ARG A 303 -10.75 -13.20 -6.78
N ALA A 304 -9.58 -13.55 -7.28
CA ALA A 304 -8.58 -14.25 -6.49
C ALA A 304 -8.10 -13.45 -5.26
N GLY A 305 -7.94 -12.14 -5.41
CA GLY A 305 -7.64 -11.25 -4.27
C GLY A 305 -8.78 -11.20 -3.25
N ILE A 306 -10.03 -11.12 -3.71
CA ILE A 306 -11.24 -11.16 -2.86
C ILE A 306 -11.34 -12.50 -2.12
N ASP A 307 -11.18 -13.61 -2.83
CA ASP A 307 -11.22 -14.97 -2.27
C ASP A 307 -10.08 -15.21 -1.27
N ALA A 308 -8.91 -14.58 -1.49
CA ALA A 308 -7.79 -14.54 -0.54
C ALA A 308 -8.04 -13.64 0.67
N GLY A 309 -9.21 -12.97 0.74
CA GLY A 309 -9.64 -12.15 1.86
C GLY A 309 -9.10 -10.72 1.85
N ALA A 310 -8.82 -10.14 0.67
CA ALA A 310 -8.37 -8.74 0.55
C ALA A 310 -9.26 -7.80 1.36
N MET A 311 -8.64 -6.98 2.22
CA MET A 311 -9.38 -6.04 3.07
C MET A 311 -9.82 -4.79 2.30
N ALA A 312 -9.12 -4.43 1.22
CA ALA A 312 -9.46 -3.29 0.38
C ALA A 312 -9.33 -3.60 -1.11
N VAL A 313 -10.11 -2.86 -1.91
CA VAL A 313 -10.00 -2.78 -3.37
C VAL A 313 -9.96 -1.30 -3.76
N MET A 314 -9.02 -0.91 -4.61
CA MET A 314 -8.92 0.45 -5.13
C MET A 314 -9.66 0.59 -6.45
N SER A 315 -10.57 1.56 -6.54
CA SER A 315 -11.28 1.91 -7.77
C SER A 315 -10.43 2.81 -8.66
N ALA A 316 -10.36 2.48 -9.95
CA ALA A 316 -9.58 3.23 -10.93
C ALA A 316 -10.36 4.41 -11.55
N HIS A 317 -9.62 5.37 -12.13
CA HIS A 317 -10.20 6.45 -12.92
C HIS A 317 -10.31 6.05 -14.42
N LEU A 318 -11.01 4.95 -14.70
CA LEU A 318 -11.16 4.36 -16.04
C LEU A 318 -12.58 4.52 -16.56
N ASP A 319 -12.76 4.89 -17.82
CA ASP A 319 -14.03 4.79 -18.53
C ASP A 319 -14.18 3.38 -19.12
N VAL A 320 -15.11 2.60 -18.58
CA VAL A 320 -15.39 1.22 -19.02
C VAL A 320 -16.67 1.19 -19.83
N THR A 321 -16.53 1.35 -21.15
CA THR A 321 -17.65 1.58 -22.05
C THR A 321 -18.67 0.44 -22.10
N ALA A 322 -18.24 -0.78 -21.83
CA ALA A 322 -19.14 -1.95 -21.78
C ALA A 322 -20.07 -1.98 -20.55
N VAL A 323 -19.83 -1.13 -19.53
CA VAL A 323 -20.60 -1.14 -18.27
C VAL A 323 -21.25 0.21 -18.01
N ASP A 324 -20.48 1.31 -18.05
CA ASP A 324 -20.98 2.66 -17.73
C ASP A 324 -20.22 3.72 -18.55
N PRO A 325 -20.53 3.84 -19.85
CA PRO A 325 -19.79 4.70 -20.77
C PRO A 325 -19.81 6.17 -20.35
N GLY A 326 -18.65 6.83 -20.39
CA GLY A 326 -18.45 8.24 -20.03
C GLY A 326 -18.32 8.51 -18.53
N THR A 327 -18.47 7.49 -17.68
CA THR A 327 -18.36 7.60 -16.23
C THR A 327 -17.13 6.88 -15.74
N PRO A 328 -16.09 7.57 -15.21
CA PRO A 328 -14.94 6.89 -14.59
C PRO A 328 -15.37 5.93 -13.50
N ALA A 329 -14.72 4.76 -13.42
CA ALA A 329 -15.10 3.69 -12.50
C ALA A 329 -15.21 4.16 -11.04
N THR A 330 -14.35 5.07 -10.59
CA THR A 330 -14.44 5.72 -9.27
C THR A 330 -15.79 6.37 -8.99
N PHE A 331 -16.51 6.82 -10.03
CA PHE A 331 -17.81 7.47 -9.91
C PHE A 331 -18.98 6.61 -10.43
N SER A 332 -18.69 5.36 -10.85
CA SER A 332 -19.69 4.46 -11.43
C SER A 332 -20.29 3.53 -10.37
N ARG A 333 -21.57 3.79 -10.03
CA ARG A 333 -22.33 2.89 -9.17
C ARG A 333 -22.46 1.48 -9.78
N ARG A 334 -22.61 1.40 -11.12
CA ARG A 334 -22.69 0.13 -11.83
C ARG A 334 -21.44 -0.72 -11.61
N LEU A 335 -20.26 -0.12 -11.70
CA LEU A 335 -19.00 -0.84 -11.49
C LEU A 335 -18.76 -1.19 -10.02
N LEU A 336 -18.95 -0.23 -9.10
CA LEU A 336 -18.54 -0.44 -7.71
C LEU A 336 -19.63 -1.15 -6.88
N THR A 337 -20.91 -0.89 -7.14
CA THR A 337 -22.00 -1.49 -6.37
C THR A 337 -22.50 -2.76 -7.07
N ASP A 338 -22.85 -2.69 -8.36
CA ASP A 338 -23.50 -3.81 -9.00
C ASP A 338 -22.48 -4.89 -9.39
N VAL A 339 -21.33 -4.54 -9.99
CA VAL A 339 -20.30 -5.52 -10.38
C VAL A 339 -19.42 -5.90 -9.18
N LEU A 340 -18.69 -4.97 -8.57
CA LEU A 340 -17.70 -5.33 -7.54
C LEU A 340 -18.33 -5.94 -6.29
N ARG A 341 -19.40 -5.32 -5.77
CA ARG A 341 -20.08 -5.85 -4.57
C ARG A 341 -21.11 -6.91 -4.89
N GLY A 342 -21.92 -6.72 -5.94
CA GLY A 342 -23.00 -7.64 -6.30
C GLY A 342 -22.49 -8.93 -6.94
N GLU A 343 -21.72 -8.82 -8.03
CA GLU A 343 -21.30 -9.98 -8.81
C GLU A 343 -19.98 -10.62 -8.32
N LEU A 344 -18.97 -9.79 -7.93
CA LEU A 344 -17.72 -10.31 -7.38
C LEU A 344 -17.78 -10.56 -5.88
N GLY A 345 -18.84 -10.12 -5.18
CA GLY A 345 -19.08 -10.42 -3.78
C GLY A 345 -18.21 -9.65 -2.78
N PHE A 346 -17.51 -8.58 -3.18
CA PHE A 346 -16.59 -7.86 -2.30
C PHE A 346 -17.32 -7.11 -1.17
N GLN A 347 -16.98 -7.41 0.08
CA GLN A 347 -17.58 -6.79 1.27
C GLN A 347 -16.63 -5.87 2.05
N GLY A 348 -15.36 -5.79 1.64
CA GLY A 348 -14.35 -4.95 2.27
C GLY A 348 -14.47 -3.47 1.91
N VAL A 349 -13.40 -2.72 2.17
CA VAL A 349 -13.30 -1.28 1.92
C VAL A 349 -13.00 -1.00 0.45
N VAL A 350 -13.83 -0.22 -0.23
CA VAL A 350 -13.52 0.32 -1.55
C VAL A 350 -12.86 1.69 -1.35
N ILE A 351 -11.63 1.82 -1.84
CA ILE A 351 -10.84 3.06 -1.75
C ILE A 351 -10.76 3.67 -3.15
N THR A 352 -10.88 5.00 -3.27
CA THR A 352 -10.62 5.65 -4.57
C THR A 352 -9.14 5.57 -4.91
N ASP A 353 -8.79 5.57 -6.17
CA ASP A 353 -7.47 6.05 -6.61
C ASP A 353 -7.29 7.53 -6.25
N GLY A 354 -6.09 8.08 -6.43
CA GLY A 354 -5.76 9.44 -6.03
C GLY A 354 -6.71 10.49 -6.60
N MET A 355 -7.53 11.12 -5.76
CA MET A 355 -8.49 12.15 -6.19
C MET A 355 -7.80 13.45 -6.64
N ASN A 356 -6.49 13.56 -6.47
CA ASN A 356 -5.66 14.62 -7.04
C ASN A 356 -5.26 14.37 -8.50
N MET A 357 -5.64 13.22 -9.09
CA MET A 357 -5.40 12.90 -10.50
C MET A 357 -6.34 13.67 -11.44
N PRO A 358 -5.93 13.98 -12.69
CA PRO A 358 -6.72 14.77 -13.62
C PRO A 358 -8.14 14.25 -13.85
N PRO A 359 -8.40 12.92 -14.00
CA PRO A 359 -9.75 12.43 -14.21
C PRO A 359 -10.71 12.72 -13.05
N ALA A 360 -10.22 12.75 -11.81
CA ALA A 360 -11.03 13.06 -10.63
C ALA A 360 -11.26 14.57 -10.46
N LYS A 361 -10.34 15.40 -10.94
CA LYS A 361 -10.43 16.87 -10.88
C LYS A 361 -11.47 17.48 -11.82
N ARG A 362 -12.20 16.67 -12.60
CA ARG A 362 -13.35 17.12 -13.39
C ARG A 362 -14.48 17.68 -12.53
N TYR A 363 -14.50 17.38 -11.24
CA TYR A 363 -15.43 17.90 -10.25
C TYR A 363 -14.67 18.66 -9.15
N PRO A 364 -15.27 19.71 -8.54
CA PRO A 364 -14.74 20.30 -7.31
C PRO A 364 -14.53 19.25 -6.22
N PRO A 365 -13.55 19.39 -5.31
CA PRO A 365 -13.21 18.36 -4.33
C PRO A 365 -14.37 17.86 -3.47
N GLY A 366 -15.28 18.74 -3.05
CA GLY A 366 -16.49 18.37 -2.28
C GLY A 366 -17.45 17.53 -3.10
N GLU A 367 -17.76 17.95 -4.34
CA GLU A 367 -18.63 17.22 -5.25
C GLU A 367 -18.03 15.86 -5.63
N ALA A 368 -16.71 15.82 -5.91
CA ALA A 368 -16.01 14.59 -6.22
C ALA A 368 -16.08 13.57 -5.07
N ALA A 369 -15.90 14.02 -3.83
CA ALA A 369 -16.01 13.17 -2.64
C ALA A 369 -17.43 12.60 -2.47
N VAL A 370 -18.47 13.43 -2.62
CA VAL A 370 -19.87 12.99 -2.55
C VAL A 370 -20.19 11.96 -3.64
N LYS A 371 -19.84 12.26 -4.91
CA LYS A 371 -20.05 11.33 -6.04
C LYS A 371 -19.34 9.99 -5.83
N ALA A 372 -18.11 10.00 -5.34
CA ALA A 372 -17.34 8.78 -5.07
C ALA A 372 -18.01 7.92 -3.98
N LEU A 373 -18.49 8.53 -2.88
CA LEU A 373 -19.23 7.80 -1.85
C LEU A 373 -20.54 7.24 -2.38
N LEU A 374 -21.32 8.02 -3.13
CA LEU A 374 -22.58 7.57 -3.73
C LEU A 374 -22.38 6.43 -4.74
N ALA A 375 -21.27 6.41 -5.45
CA ALA A 375 -20.92 5.33 -6.37
C ALA A 375 -20.61 4.00 -5.64
N GLY A 376 -20.16 4.03 -4.39
CA GLY A 376 -19.86 2.82 -3.62
C GLY A 376 -18.47 2.77 -2.97
N ASN A 377 -17.64 3.83 -3.13
CA ASN A 377 -16.38 3.93 -2.36
C ASN A 377 -16.67 4.18 -0.89
N ASP A 378 -15.79 3.72 -0.03
CA ASP A 378 -15.87 3.89 1.42
C ASP A 378 -14.77 4.79 1.98
N LEU A 379 -13.67 4.99 1.21
CA LEU A 379 -12.53 5.82 1.61
C LEU A 379 -12.05 6.66 0.42
N ILE A 380 -11.85 7.94 0.64
CA ILE A 380 -11.44 8.94 -0.35
C ILE A 380 -9.94 9.20 -0.18
N LEU A 381 -9.15 8.81 -1.18
CA LEU A 381 -7.69 8.93 -1.14
C LEU A 381 -7.22 10.23 -1.80
N MET A 382 -6.28 10.93 -1.17
CA MET A 382 -5.51 12.04 -1.75
C MET A 382 -6.37 13.14 -2.40
N THR A 383 -7.46 13.57 -1.73
CA THR A 383 -8.22 14.74 -2.22
C THR A 383 -7.30 15.96 -2.39
N PRO A 384 -7.45 16.76 -3.47
CA PRO A 384 -6.57 17.91 -3.72
C PRO A 384 -6.78 19.07 -2.75
N ASN A 385 -7.88 19.09 -1.99
CA ASN A 385 -8.15 20.04 -0.91
C ASN A 385 -9.02 19.37 0.15
N VAL A 386 -8.45 19.17 1.33
CA VAL A 386 -9.09 18.45 2.44
C VAL A 386 -10.29 19.21 2.99
N GLY A 387 -10.16 20.53 3.15
CA GLY A 387 -11.24 21.37 3.66
C GLY A 387 -12.47 21.34 2.75
N GLN A 388 -12.28 21.53 1.44
CA GLN A 388 -13.38 21.50 0.47
C GLN A 388 -14.06 20.13 0.40
N ALA A 389 -13.30 19.02 0.49
CA ALA A 389 -13.89 17.68 0.52
C ALA A 389 -14.71 17.45 1.79
N TYR A 390 -14.16 17.83 2.95
CA TYR A 390 -14.81 17.73 4.24
C TYR A 390 -16.11 18.56 4.32
N ASP A 391 -16.03 19.84 3.96
CA ASP A 391 -17.16 20.76 3.98
C ASP A 391 -18.25 20.35 2.97
N GLY A 392 -17.84 19.85 1.79
CA GLY A 392 -18.77 19.34 0.77
C GLY A 392 -19.54 18.11 1.24
N LEU A 393 -18.89 17.18 1.92
CA LEU A 393 -19.56 16.00 2.52
C LEU A 393 -20.53 16.41 3.63
N LEU A 394 -20.13 17.34 4.52
CA LEU A 394 -21.03 17.87 5.56
C LEU A 394 -22.22 18.62 4.97
N ALA A 395 -22.03 19.38 3.90
CA ALA A 395 -23.12 20.08 3.21
C ALA A 395 -24.11 19.07 2.61
N ALA A 396 -23.59 18.03 1.93
CA ALA A 396 -24.41 16.99 1.32
C ALA A 396 -25.19 16.13 2.35
N LEU A 397 -24.66 15.96 3.57
CA LEU A 397 -25.42 15.36 4.66
C LEU A 397 -26.57 16.25 5.12
N ARG A 398 -26.32 17.55 5.26
CA ARG A 398 -27.33 18.53 5.74
C ARG A 398 -28.48 18.73 4.76
N ASP A 399 -28.18 18.72 3.45
CA ASP A 399 -29.23 18.89 2.42
C ASP A 399 -29.85 17.55 1.96
N GLY A 400 -29.33 16.41 2.48
CA GLY A 400 -29.85 15.07 2.20
C GLY A 400 -29.37 14.46 0.87
N SER A 401 -28.52 15.14 0.09
CA SER A 401 -27.98 14.60 -1.16
C SER A 401 -27.01 13.44 -0.94
N LEU A 402 -26.37 13.36 0.24
CA LEU A 402 -25.67 12.18 0.75
C LEU A 402 -26.48 11.58 1.93
N PRO A 403 -27.16 10.45 1.75
CA PRO A 403 -27.87 9.81 2.85
C PRO A 403 -26.90 9.43 3.99
N ARG A 404 -27.23 9.80 5.23
CA ARG A 404 -26.39 9.50 6.40
C ARG A 404 -26.11 8.02 6.55
N GLU A 405 -27.06 7.16 6.24
CA GLU A 405 -26.94 5.70 6.25
C GLU A 405 -25.83 5.21 5.31
N ARG A 406 -25.69 5.83 4.13
CA ARG A 406 -24.59 5.50 3.20
C ARG A 406 -23.24 5.81 3.81
N LEU A 407 -23.11 6.94 4.50
CA LEU A 407 -21.87 7.32 5.18
C LEU A 407 -21.57 6.39 6.37
N VAL A 408 -22.57 6.08 7.21
CA VAL A 408 -22.44 5.12 8.32
C VAL A 408 -21.99 3.75 7.80
N THR A 409 -22.54 3.29 6.68
CA THR A 409 -22.14 2.04 6.03
C THR A 409 -20.66 2.06 5.61
N ALA A 410 -20.20 3.16 5.00
CA ALA A 410 -18.79 3.33 4.62
C ALA A 410 -17.88 3.31 5.84
N VAL A 411 -18.21 4.11 6.85
CA VAL A 411 -17.43 4.19 8.10
C VAL A 411 -17.40 2.85 8.81
N THR A 412 -18.50 2.09 8.84
CA THR A 412 -18.53 0.75 9.45
C THR A 412 -17.55 -0.20 8.76
N ARG A 413 -17.43 -0.18 7.42
CA ARG A 413 -16.44 -1.00 6.70
C ARG A 413 -15.01 -0.56 7.02
N VAL A 414 -14.74 0.75 7.03
CA VAL A 414 -13.43 1.31 7.39
C VAL A 414 -13.04 0.91 8.82
N LEU A 415 -13.95 1.06 9.78
CA LEU A 415 -13.72 0.68 11.17
C LEU A 415 -13.56 -0.84 11.33
N THR A 416 -14.31 -1.66 10.57
CA THR A 416 -14.14 -3.12 10.56
C THR A 416 -12.73 -3.50 10.12
N MET A 417 -12.21 -2.90 9.05
CA MET A 417 -10.82 -3.10 8.62
C MET A 417 -9.84 -2.69 9.73
N LYS A 418 -10.04 -1.52 10.33
CA LYS A 418 -9.21 -1.03 11.44
C LYS A 418 -9.18 -2.02 12.62
N PHE A 419 -10.33 -2.52 13.05
CA PHE A 419 -10.39 -3.45 14.17
C PHE A 419 -9.80 -4.83 13.84
N ARG A 420 -9.88 -5.30 12.59
CA ARG A 420 -9.16 -6.51 12.15
C ARG A 420 -7.63 -6.37 12.23
N LEU A 421 -7.13 -5.14 12.11
CA LEU A 421 -5.69 -4.84 12.21
C LEU A 421 -5.25 -4.59 13.67
N ALA A 422 -6.18 -4.18 14.57
CA ALA A 422 -5.88 -3.81 15.95
C ALA A 422 -5.26 -4.93 16.76
N ASP A 423 -5.69 -6.16 16.53
CA ASP A 423 -5.30 -7.34 17.32
C ASP A 423 -3.99 -7.98 16.84
N ARG A 424 -3.31 -7.36 15.85
CA ARG A 424 -2.05 -7.85 15.31
C ARG A 424 -0.86 -7.27 16.08
N PRO A 425 0.10 -8.10 16.53
CA PRO A 425 1.29 -7.59 17.19
C PRO A 425 2.12 -6.75 16.23
N THR A 426 2.67 -5.65 16.73
CA THR A 426 3.63 -4.84 15.95
C THR A 426 5.01 -5.49 16.00
N PRO A 427 5.59 -5.87 14.85
CA PRO A 427 6.94 -6.44 14.82
C PRO A 427 8.00 -5.43 15.31
N ALA A 428 9.13 -5.96 15.80
CA ALA A 428 10.24 -5.12 16.23
C ALA A 428 10.98 -4.50 15.04
N MET A 429 11.51 -3.28 15.20
CA MET A 429 12.33 -2.62 14.17
C MET A 429 13.61 -3.40 13.79
N SER A 430 14.07 -4.29 14.66
CA SER A 430 15.21 -5.18 14.38
C SER A 430 14.91 -6.26 13.32
N THR A 431 13.67 -6.41 12.89
CA THR A 431 13.31 -7.33 11.79
C THR A 431 13.62 -6.77 10.41
N LEU A 432 13.80 -5.44 10.30
CA LEU A 432 14.06 -4.75 9.03
C LEU A 432 15.35 -5.27 8.37
N ASP A 433 15.28 -5.48 7.06
CA ASP A 433 16.36 -6.05 6.24
C ASP A 433 17.00 -7.30 6.90
N GLY A 434 16.18 -8.09 7.61
CA GLY A 434 16.60 -9.30 8.30
C GLY A 434 17.01 -10.42 7.33
N ALA A 435 17.87 -11.33 7.79
CA ALA A 435 18.34 -12.44 6.94
C ALA A 435 17.18 -13.29 6.34
N PRO A 436 16.11 -13.63 7.08
CA PRO A 436 14.97 -14.35 6.49
C PRO A 436 14.25 -13.54 5.39
N HIS A 437 14.10 -12.23 5.56
CA HIS A 437 13.43 -11.37 4.59
C HIS A 437 14.26 -11.23 3.31
N ARG A 438 15.59 -11.02 3.45
CA ARG A 438 16.51 -11.03 2.31
C ARG A 438 16.53 -12.37 1.58
N ALA A 439 16.41 -13.48 2.30
CA ALA A 439 16.33 -14.81 1.70
C ALA A 439 15.07 -14.97 0.85
N ALA A 440 13.90 -14.58 1.36
CA ALA A 440 12.64 -14.62 0.60
C ALA A 440 12.73 -13.78 -0.69
N ALA A 441 13.26 -12.57 -0.62
CA ALA A 441 13.49 -11.73 -1.79
C ALA A 441 14.48 -12.37 -2.79
N ALA A 442 15.55 -12.99 -2.28
CA ALA A 442 16.56 -13.65 -3.11
C ALA A 442 16.03 -14.91 -3.81
N GLU A 443 15.20 -15.70 -3.14
CA GLU A 443 14.56 -16.89 -3.73
C GLU A 443 13.60 -16.51 -4.85
N LEU A 444 12.78 -15.48 -4.65
CA LEU A 444 11.90 -14.95 -5.67
C LEU A 444 12.69 -14.41 -6.87
N ALA A 445 13.75 -13.62 -6.60
CA ALA A 445 14.62 -13.08 -7.64
C ALA A 445 15.33 -14.18 -8.46
N ALA A 446 15.81 -15.22 -7.80
CA ALA A 446 16.50 -16.34 -8.46
C ALA A 446 15.54 -17.12 -9.39
N ALA A 447 14.32 -17.37 -8.94
CA ALA A 447 13.29 -18.04 -9.73
C ALA A 447 12.83 -17.22 -10.94
N ALA A 448 12.97 -15.89 -10.89
CA ALA A 448 12.50 -14.98 -11.94
C ALA A 448 13.46 -14.83 -13.13
N VAL A 449 14.78 -15.06 -12.96
CA VAL A 449 15.73 -14.84 -14.04
C VAL A 449 15.39 -15.68 -15.26
N THR A 450 15.12 -14.99 -16.37
CA THR A 450 14.64 -15.61 -17.62
C THR A 450 15.66 -15.45 -18.73
N GLN A 451 15.94 -16.50 -19.46
CA GLN A 451 16.76 -16.46 -20.67
C GLN A 451 15.88 -16.53 -21.92
N LEU A 452 15.96 -15.50 -22.77
CA LEU A 452 15.11 -15.32 -23.95
C LEU A 452 15.85 -15.62 -25.25
N ARG A 453 17.20 -15.59 -25.24
CA ARG A 453 18.06 -15.94 -26.37
C ARG A 453 19.40 -16.46 -25.85
N GLY A 454 20.06 -17.34 -26.60
CA GLY A 454 21.36 -17.96 -26.27
C GLY A 454 21.23 -19.34 -25.64
N GLY A 455 22.34 -19.98 -25.35
CA GLY A 455 22.39 -21.30 -24.68
C GLY A 455 21.99 -21.20 -23.20
N CYS A 456 21.13 -22.09 -22.72
CA CYS A 456 20.61 -22.06 -21.36
C CYS A 456 21.73 -22.11 -20.29
N GLY A 457 21.81 -21.09 -19.42
CA GLY A 457 22.74 -21.00 -18.32
C GLY A 457 24.21 -20.96 -18.74
N GLN A 458 24.49 -20.51 -19.95
CA GLN A 458 25.86 -20.44 -20.45
C GLN A 458 26.68 -19.45 -19.61
N LYS A 459 27.73 -19.97 -18.96
CA LYS A 459 28.68 -19.18 -18.18
C LYS A 459 29.44 -18.21 -19.06
N ILE A 460 29.58 -16.97 -18.61
CA ILE A 460 30.50 -16.01 -19.24
C ILE A 460 31.94 -16.40 -18.88
N THR A 461 32.81 -16.48 -19.90
CA THR A 461 34.25 -16.72 -19.73
C THR A 461 35.02 -15.41 -19.90
N GLY A 462 36.10 -15.23 -19.12
CA GLY A 462 36.97 -14.05 -19.15
C GLY A 462 36.41 -12.86 -18.37
N PRO A 463 37.06 -11.69 -18.50
CA PRO A 463 36.63 -10.47 -17.82
C PRO A 463 35.32 -9.91 -18.37
N VAL A 464 34.53 -9.29 -17.51
CA VAL A 464 33.23 -8.69 -17.81
C VAL A 464 33.28 -7.18 -17.64
N SER A 465 32.70 -6.43 -18.58
CA SER A 465 32.38 -5.02 -18.37
C SER A 465 30.86 -4.83 -18.30
N VAL A 466 30.39 -4.05 -17.30
CA VAL A 466 28.98 -3.73 -17.13
C VAL A 466 28.70 -2.32 -17.61
N THR A 467 27.74 -2.18 -18.50
CA THR A 467 27.28 -0.89 -19.03
C THR A 467 25.75 -0.75 -18.84
N THR A 468 25.28 0.48 -18.75
CA THR A 468 23.86 0.80 -18.60
C THR A 468 23.50 1.97 -19.51
N SER A 469 22.21 2.20 -19.76
CA SER A 469 21.68 3.50 -20.14
C SER A 469 21.98 4.56 -19.07
N ALA A 470 21.78 5.84 -19.40
CA ALA A 470 22.06 6.95 -18.48
C ALA A 470 21.25 6.85 -17.18
N GLY A 471 21.81 7.35 -16.07
CA GLY A 471 21.12 7.47 -14.77
C GLY A 471 21.08 6.19 -13.92
N ARG A 472 21.69 5.06 -14.36
CA ARG A 472 21.60 3.75 -13.67
C ARG A 472 22.90 3.32 -12.98
N ASP A 473 23.73 4.26 -12.56
CA ASP A 473 25.03 3.96 -11.96
C ASP A 473 24.95 3.10 -10.70
N ARG A 474 23.93 3.31 -9.86
CA ARG A 474 23.72 2.50 -8.64
C ARG A 474 23.48 1.02 -9.01
N THR A 475 22.64 0.74 -10.02
CA THR A 475 22.37 -0.63 -10.48
C THR A 475 23.60 -1.26 -11.12
N ARG A 476 24.34 -0.50 -11.92
CA ARG A 476 25.63 -0.95 -12.50
C ARG A 476 26.63 -1.34 -11.42
N GLN A 477 26.77 -0.52 -10.37
CA GLN A 477 27.64 -0.82 -9.22
C GLN A 477 27.17 -2.06 -8.46
N THR A 478 25.86 -2.21 -8.25
CA THR A 478 25.27 -3.37 -7.58
C THR A 478 25.57 -4.66 -8.34
N LEU A 479 25.37 -4.69 -9.66
CA LEU A 479 25.72 -5.87 -10.46
C LEU A 479 27.24 -6.13 -10.47
N THR A 480 28.05 -5.07 -10.57
CA THR A 480 29.53 -5.19 -10.52
C THR A 480 29.98 -5.86 -9.23
N ALA A 481 29.46 -5.42 -8.08
CA ALA A 481 29.76 -6.02 -6.77
C ALA A 481 29.29 -7.49 -6.70
N ALA A 482 28.08 -7.78 -7.18
CA ALA A 482 27.53 -9.13 -7.19
C ALA A 482 28.35 -10.10 -8.09
N LEU A 483 28.79 -9.66 -9.27
CA LEU A 483 29.65 -10.42 -10.17
C LEU A 483 31.01 -10.72 -9.51
N THR A 484 31.63 -9.71 -8.87
CA THR A 484 32.89 -9.88 -8.15
C THR A 484 32.73 -10.90 -7.01
N ALA A 485 31.66 -10.81 -6.22
CA ALA A 485 31.34 -11.77 -5.16
C ALA A 485 31.07 -13.19 -5.73
N ALA A 486 30.53 -13.27 -6.94
CA ALA A 486 30.36 -14.53 -7.67
C ALA A 486 31.67 -15.09 -8.28
N GLY A 487 32.82 -14.40 -8.14
CA GLY A 487 34.12 -14.81 -8.66
C GLY A 487 34.34 -14.46 -10.13
N VAL A 488 33.56 -13.53 -10.69
CA VAL A 488 33.75 -13.02 -12.05
C VAL A 488 34.66 -11.80 -12.01
N ARG A 489 35.71 -11.80 -12.83
CA ARG A 489 36.60 -10.63 -12.97
C ARG A 489 35.84 -9.49 -13.71
N VAL A 490 35.58 -8.39 -13.02
CA VAL A 490 34.98 -7.21 -13.62
C VAL A 490 36.07 -6.18 -14.00
N VAL A 491 35.96 -5.59 -15.19
CA VAL A 491 36.86 -4.57 -15.73
C VAL A 491 36.07 -3.34 -16.19
N PRO A 492 36.67 -2.14 -16.16
CA PRO A 492 35.95 -0.90 -16.54
C PRO A 492 35.58 -0.88 -18.04
N LYS A 493 36.43 -1.46 -18.88
CA LYS A 493 36.28 -1.51 -20.37
C LYS A 493 36.86 -2.81 -20.92
N GLY A 494 36.33 -3.25 -22.05
CA GLY A 494 36.78 -4.49 -22.70
C GLY A 494 36.15 -5.74 -22.09
N GLY A 495 36.61 -6.92 -22.52
CA GLY A 495 36.00 -8.20 -22.14
C GLY A 495 34.58 -8.40 -22.66
N THR A 496 33.85 -9.32 -22.03
CA THR A 496 32.45 -9.60 -22.35
C THR A 496 31.57 -8.47 -21.83
N ARG A 497 30.93 -7.70 -22.74
CA ARG A 497 30.06 -6.60 -22.34
C ARG A 497 28.66 -7.10 -21.97
N VAL A 498 28.26 -6.85 -20.73
CA VAL A 498 26.88 -7.00 -20.22
C VAL A 498 26.25 -5.62 -20.16
N HIS A 499 25.16 -5.43 -20.89
CA HIS A 499 24.44 -4.17 -20.98
C HIS A 499 23.07 -4.29 -20.30
N LEU A 500 22.77 -3.36 -19.39
CA LEU A 500 21.50 -3.30 -18.64
C LEU A 500 20.60 -2.24 -19.22
N VAL A 501 19.33 -2.59 -19.44
CA VAL A 501 18.25 -1.66 -19.82
C VAL A 501 17.10 -1.80 -18.81
N GLY A 502 16.41 -0.71 -18.51
CA GLY A 502 15.38 -0.68 -17.46
C GLY A 502 14.21 0.23 -17.81
N TYR A 503 13.51 0.70 -16.78
CA TYR A 503 12.31 1.52 -16.93
C TYR A 503 12.58 2.76 -17.79
N GLY A 504 11.69 3.02 -18.76
CA GLY A 504 11.82 4.16 -19.68
C GLY A 504 12.83 3.99 -20.82
N ASP A 505 13.64 2.92 -20.83
CA ASP A 505 14.57 2.64 -21.91
C ASP A 505 13.85 2.09 -23.15
N GLY A 506 14.35 2.48 -24.32
CA GLY A 506 13.84 2.05 -25.61
C GLY A 506 14.93 1.51 -26.54
N PRO A 507 14.64 1.27 -27.82
CA PRO A 507 15.61 0.73 -28.78
C PRO A 507 16.90 1.56 -28.94
N LYS A 508 16.83 2.87 -28.71
CA LYS A 508 18.00 3.79 -28.77
C LYS A 508 18.99 3.56 -27.61
N ASP A 509 18.52 2.97 -26.52
CA ASP A 509 19.30 2.73 -25.31
C ASP A 509 19.99 1.35 -25.33
N LEU A 510 19.75 0.55 -26.38
CA LEU A 510 20.45 -0.71 -26.61
C LEU A 510 21.91 -0.48 -27.03
N ALA A 511 22.84 -1.25 -26.47
CA ALA A 511 24.25 -1.15 -26.83
C ALA A 511 24.63 -2.08 -27.98
N ALA A 512 24.98 -1.51 -29.11
CA ALA A 512 25.56 -2.28 -30.23
C ALA A 512 26.80 -3.06 -29.79
N GLY A 513 26.88 -4.35 -30.17
CA GLY A 513 28.00 -5.24 -29.84
C GLY A 513 28.06 -5.65 -28.35
N ALA A 514 26.99 -5.48 -27.54
CA ALA A 514 26.89 -6.12 -26.27
C ALA A 514 26.75 -7.65 -26.45
N ALA A 515 27.52 -8.43 -25.69
CA ALA A 515 27.44 -9.88 -25.71
C ALA A 515 26.17 -10.38 -24.98
N VAL A 516 25.79 -9.65 -23.94
CA VAL A 516 24.58 -9.90 -23.14
C VAL A 516 23.82 -8.60 -22.98
N THR A 517 22.52 -8.60 -23.28
CA THR A 517 21.59 -7.52 -22.89
C THR A 517 20.58 -8.05 -21.89
N VAL A 518 20.35 -7.28 -20.82
CA VAL A 518 19.48 -7.64 -19.71
C VAL A 518 18.39 -6.59 -19.53
N ALA A 519 17.12 -7.00 -19.61
CA ALA A 519 15.99 -6.14 -19.26
C ALA A 519 15.69 -6.24 -17.76
N MET A 520 15.68 -5.11 -17.07
CA MET A 520 15.40 -4.96 -15.64
C MET A 520 14.00 -4.42 -15.36
N ASP A 521 13.18 -4.26 -16.38
CA ASP A 521 11.78 -3.86 -16.38
C ASP A 521 11.02 -4.75 -17.36
N THR A 522 10.02 -4.24 -18.07
CA THR A 522 9.36 -4.99 -19.12
C THR A 522 10.35 -5.44 -20.20
N PRO A 523 10.26 -6.68 -20.71
CA PRO A 523 11.27 -7.22 -21.61
C PRO A 523 11.08 -6.82 -23.09
N TYR A 524 10.10 -5.98 -23.42
CA TYR A 524 9.74 -5.64 -24.80
C TYR A 524 10.88 -5.04 -25.61
N VAL A 525 11.76 -4.24 -24.98
CA VAL A 525 12.93 -3.65 -25.63
C VAL A 525 13.88 -4.69 -26.21
N LEU A 526 13.91 -5.89 -25.62
CA LEU A 526 14.76 -7.01 -26.08
C LEU A 526 14.38 -7.57 -27.44
N GLU A 527 13.15 -7.34 -27.93
CA GLU A 527 12.73 -7.69 -29.30
C GLU A 527 13.58 -7.02 -30.36
N LYS A 528 14.18 -5.87 -30.06
CA LYS A 528 15.07 -5.09 -30.96
C LYS A 528 16.55 -5.29 -30.67
N ALA A 529 16.88 -6.03 -29.61
CA ALA A 529 18.28 -6.26 -29.24
C ALA A 529 18.96 -7.30 -30.16
N THR A 530 20.20 -7.01 -30.54
CA THR A 530 21.01 -7.87 -31.41
C THR A 530 21.99 -8.76 -30.67
N SER A 531 22.07 -8.62 -29.36
CA SER A 531 22.99 -9.42 -28.51
C SER A 531 22.73 -10.92 -28.66
N PRO A 532 23.79 -11.75 -28.73
CA PRO A 532 23.64 -13.20 -28.81
C PRO A 532 22.99 -13.81 -27.57
N THR A 533 23.08 -13.15 -26.40
CA THR A 533 22.40 -13.58 -25.17
C THR A 533 21.46 -12.47 -24.69
N LEU A 534 20.20 -12.85 -24.45
CA LEU A 534 19.16 -11.97 -23.90
C LEU A 534 18.63 -12.57 -22.61
N LEU A 535 18.69 -11.77 -21.54
CA LEU A 535 18.17 -12.12 -20.23
C LEU A 535 17.16 -11.07 -19.76
N ALA A 536 16.26 -11.47 -18.89
CA ALA A 536 15.37 -10.55 -18.18
C ALA A 536 15.39 -10.87 -16.67
N THR A 537 15.47 -9.83 -15.86
CA THR A 537 15.31 -9.89 -14.40
C THR A 537 14.03 -9.21 -13.95
N TYR A 538 13.40 -8.43 -14.83
CA TYR A 538 12.17 -7.66 -14.60
C TYR A 538 12.24 -6.66 -13.44
N SER A 539 13.36 -6.60 -12.75
CA SER A 539 13.63 -5.74 -11.60
C SER A 539 15.12 -5.41 -11.51
N SER A 540 15.42 -4.19 -11.05
CA SER A 540 16.78 -3.70 -10.76
C SER A 540 17.18 -3.90 -9.30
N SER A 541 16.38 -4.60 -8.48
CA SER A 541 16.65 -4.82 -7.05
C SER A 541 17.99 -5.50 -6.81
N ARG A 542 18.56 -5.31 -5.61
CA ARG A 542 19.80 -5.99 -5.21
C ARG A 542 19.68 -7.52 -5.34
N ALA A 543 18.53 -8.08 -4.95
CA ALA A 543 18.27 -9.51 -5.07
C ALA A 543 18.31 -9.96 -6.52
N SER A 544 17.67 -9.22 -7.46
CA SER A 544 17.69 -9.50 -8.89
C SER A 544 19.09 -9.41 -9.50
N MET A 545 19.89 -8.42 -9.11
CA MET A 545 21.27 -8.29 -9.60
C MET A 545 22.19 -9.41 -9.05
N THR A 546 21.95 -9.87 -7.83
CA THR A 546 22.68 -11.02 -7.26
C THR A 546 22.32 -12.32 -7.97
N ALA A 547 21.02 -12.55 -8.24
CA ALA A 547 20.54 -13.71 -9.00
C ALA A 547 21.13 -13.73 -10.43
N LEU A 548 21.11 -12.57 -11.11
CA LEU A 548 21.72 -12.40 -12.44
C LEU A 548 23.21 -12.73 -12.42
N ALA A 549 23.96 -12.24 -11.42
CA ALA A 549 25.37 -12.52 -11.28
C ALA A 549 25.64 -14.02 -11.10
N GLY A 550 24.79 -14.73 -10.36
CA GLY A 550 24.85 -16.19 -10.21
C GLY A 550 24.69 -16.93 -11.55
N VAL A 551 23.73 -16.49 -12.36
CA VAL A 551 23.51 -17.04 -13.72
C VAL A 551 24.71 -16.76 -14.64
N LEU A 552 25.19 -15.52 -14.70
CA LEU A 552 26.31 -15.13 -15.53
C LEU A 552 27.62 -15.83 -15.12
N ALA A 553 27.79 -16.14 -13.85
CA ALA A 553 28.92 -16.90 -13.32
C ALA A 553 28.79 -18.43 -13.55
N GLY A 554 27.66 -18.90 -14.08
CA GLY A 554 27.36 -20.34 -14.24
C GLY A 554 27.13 -21.10 -12.92
N LYS A 555 26.80 -20.38 -11.85
CA LYS A 555 26.47 -20.95 -10.52
C LYS A 555 24.99 -21.28 -10.35
N ALA A 556 24.13 -20.72 -11.21
CA ALA A 556 22.71 -20.95 -11.25
C ALA A 556 22.21 -21.06 -12.70
N LYS A 557 21.10 -21.75 -12.90
CA LYS A 557 20.39 -21.78 -14.20
C LYS A 557 19.22 -20.81 -14.18
N PRO A 558 18.92 -20.11 -15.29
CA PRO A 558 17.69 -19.34 -15.41
C PRO A 558 16.49 -20.29 -15.41
N THR A 559 15.54 -20.10 -14.53
CA THR A 559 14.33 -20.92 -14.41
C THR A 559 13.06 -20.18 -14.74
N GLY A 560 13.13 -18.84 -14.79
CA GLY A 560 12.00 -17.97 -15.09
C GLY A 560 11.48 -18.14 -16.52
N ARG A 561 10.23 -17.74 -16.71
CA ARG A 561 9.55 -17.69 -18.02
C ARG A 561 8.98 -16.29 -18.22
N SER A 562 9.08 -15.72 -19.42
CA SER A 562 8.47 -14.41 -19.67
C SER A 562 6.98 -14.44 -19.31
N PRO A 563 6.54 -13.53 -18.44
CA PRO A 563 5.13 -13.45 -18.04
C PRO A 563 4.30 -12.67 -19.06
N VAL A 564 4.94 -12.18 -20.12
CA VAL A 564 4.32 -11.44 -21.23
C VAL A 564 4.76 -12.01 -22.57
N PRO A 565 3.90 -11.96 -23.61
CA PRO A 565 4.26 -12.39 -24.97
C PRO A 565 5.30 -11.45 -25.58
N LEU A 566 6.28 -12.02 -26.29
CA LEU A 566 7.34 -11.28 -27.00
C LEU A 566 7.37 -11.66 -28.47
N THR A 567 7.48 -10.66 -29.33
CA THR A 567 7.58 -10.88 -30.78
C THR A 567 8.96 -11.40 -31.16
N GLY A 568 9.02 -12.59 -31.73
CA GLY A 568 10.28 -13.20 -32.20
C GLY A 568 11.19 -13.75 -31.11
N LEU A 569 10.72 -13.81 -29.85
CA LEU A 569 11.44 -14.41 -28.73
C LEU A 569 10.56 -15.44 -28.02
N PRO A 570 11.11 -16.57 -27.55
CA PRO A 570 10.36 -17.55 -26.76
C PRO A 570 10.13 -17.02 -25.34
N ALA A 571 9.21 -17.65 -24.62
CA ALA A 571 9.01 -17.35 -23.18
C ALA A 571 10.25 -17.71 -22.35
N THR A 572 11.04 -18.68 -22.80
CA THR A 572 12.36 -19.07 -22.23
C THR A 572 13.10 -19.95 -23.23
N THR A 573 14.43 -19.91 -23.24
CA THR A 573 15.28 -20.89 -23.95
C THR A 573 15.73 -22.05 -23.04
N CYS A 574 15.42 -21.98 -21.74
CA CYS A 574 15.71 -23.02 -20.76
C CYS A 574 14.47 -23.93 -20.60
N THR A 575 14.43 -25.03 -21.33
CA THR A 575 13.50 -26.13 -21.01
C THR A 575 14.10 -26.94 -19.88
N GLY A 576 13.37 -27.04 -18.74
CA GLY A 576 13.75 -27.85 -17.61
C GLY A 576 13.70 -29.33 -17.92
#